data_63f6d181f66df8fb544a94abf969d34b
#
_entry.id   63f6d181f66df8fb544a94abf969d34b
#
_cell.length_a   1.000
_cell.length_b   1.000
_cell.length_c   1.000
_cell.angle_alpha   90.00
_cell.angle_beta   90.00
_cell.angle_gamma   90.00
#
_symmetry.space_group_name_H-M   'P 1'
#
loop_
_entity.id
_entity.type
_entity.pdbx_description
1 polymer ?
#
loop_
_entity_poly.entity_id
_entity_poly.type
_entity_poly.pdbx_seq_one_letter_code
_entity_poly.pdbx_strand_id
1 'polypeptide(L)'
;MGGCHHERVPCSVLVVDDDAAFRQLATRVLTGWGHVVVGEAGTVAEALECATQVRPQAALVDVGLPDGDGFALAERLAALPWAVRVVLISADADCAAARSAEQVGARGLLPKEQLSSQELRRLLENG
;
A
#
# COMPACT_ATOMS: atom_id res chain seq x y z
N MET A 1 -8.58 28.66 13.09
CA MET A 1 -8.56 28.17 12.75
C MET A 1 -7.90 27.83 12.03
N GLY A 2 -8.08 28.04 11.94
CA GLY A 2 -7.51 27.81 10.88
C GLY A 2 -6.43 26.86 10.92
N GLY A 3 -5.70 26.78 11.80
CA GLY A 3 -4.58 25.92 11.84
C GLY A 3 -4.77 24.55 11.30
N CYS A 4 -5.93 24.17 11.23
CA CYS A 4 -6.21 22.83 10.79
C CYS A 4 -5.78 22.53 9.40
N HIS A 5 -5.33 23.50 8.69
CA HIS A 5 -4.87 23.23 7.39
C HIS A 5 -3.68 22.31 7.34
N HIS A 6 -3.09 22.02 8.43
CA HIS A 6 -2.05 21.04 8.45
C HIS A 6 -2.53 19.66 8.75
N GLU A 7 -3.81 19.53 8.95
CA GLU A 7 -4.37 18.22 9.19
C GLU A 7 -4.24 17.37 7.97
N ARG A 8 -3.80 16.15 8.17
CA ARG A 8 -3.77 15.19 7.11
C ARG A 8 -5.14 14.60 6.95
N VAL A 9 -5.56 14.49 5.71
CA VAL A 9 -6.80 13.81 5.41
C VAL A 9 -6.57 12.32 5.58
N PRO A 10 -7.34 11.63 6.43
CA PRO A 10 -7.19 10.19 6.57
C PRO A 10 -7.40 9.48 5.25
N CYS A 11 -6.57 8.50 4.98
CA CYS A 11 -6.69 7.68 3.79
C CYS A 11 -7.30 6.34 4.13
N SER A 12 -8.09 5.80 3.22
CA SER A 12 -8.51 4.42 3.31
C SER A 12 -7.45 3.56 2.64
N VAL A 13 -6.94 2.57 3.34
CA VAL A 13 -5.80 1.77 2.89
C VAL A 13 -6.15 0.30 2.88
N LEU A 14 -5.76 -0.37 1.80
CA LEU A 14 -5.81 -1.83 1.69
C LEU A 14 -4.41 -2.37 1.98
N VAL A 15 -4.30 -3.36 2.85
CA VAL A 15 -3.02 -3.99 3.18
C VAL A 15 -2.99 -5.38 2.56
N VAL A 16 -1.99 -5.64 1.71
CA VAL A 16 -1.88 -6.91 0.98
C VAL A 16 -0.54 -7.55 1.30
N ASP A 17 -0.57 -8.67 2.02
CA ASP A 17 0.60 -9.45 2.39
C ASP A 17 0.10 -10.80 2.87
N ASP A 18 0.77 -11.88 2.48
CA ASP A 18 0.35 -13.21 2.91
C ASP A 18 0.72 -13.51 4.37
N ASP A 19 1.55 -12.67 4.98
CA ASP A 19 1.92 -12.81 6.38
C ASP A 19 0.95 -12.03 7.26
N ALA A 20 0.10 -12.75 7.98
CA ALA A 20 -0.90 -12.12 8.83
C ALA A 20 -0.28 -11.26 9.93
N ALA A 21 0.87 -11.66 10.45
CA ALA A 21 1.56 -10.87 11.49
C ALA A 21 1.99 -9.51 10.93
N PHE A 22 2.49 -9.50 9.70
CA PHE A 22 2.88 -8.25 9.06
C PHE A 22 1.66 -7.37 8.80
N ARG A 23 0.54 -7.96 8.36
CA ARG A 23 -0.70 -7.17 8.15
C ARG A 23 -1.15 -6.51 9.44
N GLN A 24 -1.07 -7.23 10.56
CA GLN A 24 -1.45 -6.67 11.85
C GLN A 24 -0.54 -5.50 12.25
N LEU A 25 0.76 -5.66 12.03
CA LEU A 25 1.72 -4.62 12.34
C LEU A 25 1.47 -3.39 11.46
N ALA A 26 1.27 -3.61 10.18
CA ALA A 26 0.98 -2.53 9.25
C ALA A 26 -0.30 -1.79 9.65
N THR A 27 -1.33 -2.52 10.04
CA THR A 27 -2.58 -1.91 10.47
C THR A 27 -2.35 -1.01 11.67
N ARG A 28 -1.54 -1.44 12.64
CA ARG A 28 -1.22 -0.61 13.79
C ARG A 28 -0.50 0.68 13.41
N VAL A 29 0.49 0.57 12.53
CA VAL A 29 1.25 1.73 12.10
C VAL A 29 0.34 2.71 11.37
N LEU A 30 -0.46 2.23 10.43
CA LEU A 30 -1.33 3.08 9.63
C LEU A 30 -2.41 3.74 10.48
N THR A 31 -2.99 2.98 11.40
CA THR A 31 -3.99 3.51 12.33
C THR A 31 -3.36 4.56 13.24
N GLY A 32 -2.13 4.35 13.67
CA GLY A 32 -1.41 5.33 14.49
C GLY A 32 -1.17 6.64 13.76
N TRP A 33 -1.09 6.61 12.43
CA TRP A 33 -0.95 7.81 11.62
C TRP A 33 -2.30 8.45 11.28
N GLY A 34 -3.40 7.85 11.71
CA GLY A 34 -4.73 8.41 11.48
C GLY A 34 -5.43 7.88 10.25
N HIS A 35 -4.87 6.88 9.58
CA HIS A 35 -5.50 6.29 8.41
C HIS A 35 -6.42 5.15 8.81
N VAL A 36 -7.28 4.73 7.91
CA VAL A 36 -8.23 3.64 8.14
C VAL A 36 -7.87 2.47 7.24
N VAL A 37 -7.60 1.31 7.84
CA VAL A 37 -7.37 0.09 7.08
C VAL A 37 -8.74 -0.49 6.77
N VAL A 38 -9.16 -0.39 5.51
CA VAL A 38 -10.49 -0.79 5.09
C VAL A 38 -10.56 -2.24 4.62
N GLY A 39 -9.41 -2.88 4.48
CA GLY A 39 -9.38 -4.28 4.11
C GLY A 39 -7.98 -4.85 4.20
N GLU A 40 -7.91 -6.18 4.29
CA GLU A 40 -6.66 -6.93 4.29
C GLU A 40 -6.82 -8.08 3.31
N ALA A 41 -5.74 -8.43 2.63
CA ALA A 41 -5.75 -9.54 1.69
C ALA A 41 -4.40 -10.25 1.74
N GLY A 42 -4.43 -11.56 1.55
CA GLY A 42 -3.21 -12.37 1.54
C GLY A 42 -2.83 -12.87 0.16
N THR A 43 -3.63 -12.60 -0.85
CA THR A 43 -3.39 -13.07 -2.23
C THR A 43 -3.78 -11.98 -3.22
N VAL A 44 -3.32 -12.14 -4.45
CA VAL A 44 -3.70 -11.22 -5.53
C VAL A 44 -5.22 -11.25 -5.75
N ALA A 45 -5.80 -12.43 -5.77
CA ALA A 45 -7.24 -12.58 -6.01
C ALA A 45 -8.05 -11.87 -4.94
N GLU A 46 -7.68 -12.09 -3.66
CA GLU A 46 -8.37 -11.43 -2.55
C GLU A 46 -8.23 -9.91 -2.62
N ALA A 47 -7.03 -9.45 -3.00
CA ALA A 47 -6.77 -8.02 -3.07
C ALA A 47 -7.64 -7.35 -4.13
N LEU A 48 -7.78 -7.96 -5.29
CA LEU A 48 -8.59 -7.39 -6.36
C LEU A 48 -10.06 -7.37 -5.99
N GLU A 49 -10.53 -8.45 -5.38
CA GLU A 49 -11.92 -8.52 -4.94
C GLU A 49 -12.20 -7.47 -3.87
N CYS A 50 -11.31 -7.37 -2.89
CA CYS A 50 -11.45 -6.41 -1.81
C CYS A 50 -11.41 -4.98 -2.34
N ALA A 51 -10.48 -4.68 -3.24
CA ALA A 51 -10.34 -3.35 -3.80
C ALA A 51 -11.61 -2.91 -4.53
N THR A 52 -12.25 -3.84 -5.22
CA THR A 52 -13.49 -3.53 -5.93
C THR A 52 -14.62 -3.21 -4.96
N GLN A 53 -14.64 -3.89 -3.82
CA GLN A 53 -15.69 -3.69 -2.83
C GLN A 53 -15.50 -2.45 -2.00
N VAL A 54 -14.27 -2.18 -1.53
CA VAL A 54 -14.04 -1.10 -0.57
C VAL A 54 -13.46 0.16 -1.21
N ARG A 55 -12.99 0.08 -2.45
CA ARG A 55 -12.43 1.21 -3.21
C ARG A 55 -11.44 2.03 -2.38
N PRO A 56 -10.31 1.42 -1.98
CA PRO A 56 -9.35 2.12 -1.14
C PRO A 56 -8.66 3.25 -1.90
N GLN A 57 -8.23 4.26 -1.18
CA GLN A 57 -7.48 5.36 -1.77
C GLN A 57 -6.02 4.96 -1.96
N ALA A 58 -5.50 4.09 -1.11
CA ALA A 58 -4.12 3.64 -1.18
C ALA A 58 -4.04 2.17 -0.85
N ALA A 59 -2.94 1.54 -1.25
CA ALA A 59 -2.69 0.14 -0.93
C ALA A 59 -1.22 -0.06 -0.61
N LEU A 60 -0.96 -0.88 0.40
CA LEU A 60 0.39 -1.31 0.75
C LEU A 60 0.48 -2.77 0.32
N VAL A 61 1.34 -3.07 -0.65
CA VAL A 61 1.33 -4.36 -1.34
C VAL A 61 2.69 -5.04 -1.26
N ASP A 62 2.72 -6.26 -0.75
CA ASP A 62 3.92 -7.09 -0.75
C ASP A 62 4.22 -7.55 -2.19
N VAL A 63 5.47 -7.46 -2.57
CA VAL A 63 5.93 -7.89 -3.89
C VAL A 63 5.75 -9.41 -4.08
N GLY A 64 6.00 -10.20 -3.05
CA GLY A 64 5.93 -11.66 -3.14
C GLY A 64 4.63 -12.22 -2.60
N LEU A 65 3.66 -12.46 -3.46
CA LEU A 65 2.39 -13.05 -3.07
C LEU A 65 2.29 -14.49 -3.57
N PRO A 66 1.53 -15.35 -2.88
CA PRO A 66 1.53 -16.78 -3.21
C PRO A 66 0.92 -17.11 -4.57
N ASP A 67 -0.02 -16.29 -5.04
CA ASP A 67 -0.74 -16.57 -6.29
C ASP A 67 -0.37 -15.60 -7.41
N GLY A 68 0.70 -14.81 -7.23
CA GLY A 68 1.08 -13.89 -8.27
C GLY A 68 2.12 -12.89 -7.82
N ASP A 69 2.27 -11.86 -8.63
CA ASP A 69 3.31 -10.86 -8.49
C ASP A 69 2.71 -9.55 -7.99
N GLY A 70 3.28 -9.00 -6.93
CA GLY A 70 2.83 -7.72 -6.39
C GLY A 70 2.97 -6.57 -7.37
N PHE A 71 3.96 -6.62 -8.27
CA PHE A 71 4.10 -5.59 -9.31
C PHE A 71 2.91 -5.63 -10.27
N ALA A 72 2.50 -6.82 -10.70
CA ALA A 72 1.35 -6.95 -11.58
C ALA A 72 0.07 -6.50 -10.88
N LEU A 73 -0.07 -6.82 -9.60
CA LEU A 73 -1.21 -6.35 -8.83
C LEU A 73 -1.21 -4.82 -8.72
N ALA A 74 -0.04 -4.22 -8.48
CA ALA A 74 0.08 -2.77 -8.38
C ALA A 74 -0.38 -2.10 -9.66
N GLU A 75 0.01 -2.65 -10.81
CA GLU A 75 -0.40 -2.11 -12.10
C GLU A 75 -1.91 -2.12 -12.26
N ARG A 76 -2.55 -3.23 -11.87
CA ARG A 76 -3.99 -3.36 -11.97
C ARG A 76 -4.72 -2.41 -11.02
N LEU A 77 -4.22 -2.26 -9.80
CA LEU A 77 -4.82 -1.34 -8.84
C LEU A 77 -4.71 0.11 -9.29
N ALA A 78 -3.54 0.49 -9.82
CA ALA A 78 -3.33 1.84 -10.30
C ALA A 78 -4.21 2.16 -11.51
N ALA A 79 -4.61 1.16 -12.27
CA ALA A 79 -5.42 1.33 -13.47
C ALA A 79 -6.92 1.34 -13.19
N LEU A 80 -7.34 1.11 -11.95
CA LEU A 80 -8.75 1.18 -11.61
C LEU A 80 -9.30 2.59 -11.81
N PRO A 81 -10.59 2.73 -12.12
CA PRO A 81 -11.15 4.08 -12.38
C PRO A 81 -10.93 5.09 -11.26
N TRP A 82 -10.84 4.62 -10.02
CA TRP A 82 -10.58 5.52 -8.88
C TRP A 82 -9.10 5.59 -8.52
N ALA A 83 -8.24 4.98 -9.31
CA ALA A 83 -6.78 5.10 -9.23
C ALA A 83 -6.20 4.97 -7.81
N VAL A 84 -5.90 3.73 -7.42
CA VAL A 84 -5.35 3.47 -6.08
C VAL A 84 -3.87 3.85 -6.07
N ARG A 85 -3.45 4.59 -5.04
CA ARG A 85 -2.03 4.88 -4.83
C ARG A 85 -1.38 3.66 -4.20
N VAL A 86 -0.45 3.04 -4.91
CA VAL A 86 0.17 1.80 -4.45
C VAL A 86 1.59 2.05 -3.98
N VAL A 87 1.92 1.57 -2.79
CA VAL A 87 3.29 1.50 -2.30
C VAL A 87 3.63 0.03 -2.16
N LEU A 88 4.71 -0.37 -2.79
CA LEU A 88 5.18 -1.75 -2.73
C LEU A 88 6.15 -1.92 -1.58
N ILE A 89 6.08 -3.06 -0.91
CA ILE A 89 7.02 -3.42 0.14
C ILE A 89 7.61 -4.77 -0.18
N SER A 90 8.83 -4.99 0.28
CA SER A 90 9.54 -6.24 -0.01
C SER A 90 10.51 -6.55 1.11
N ALA A 91 10.70 -7.85 1.37
CA ALA A 91 11.75 -8.28 2.27
C ALA A 91 13.13 -8.02 1.65
N ASP A 92 13.20 -7.85 0.33
CA ASP A 92 14.45 -7.72 -0.39
C ASP A 92 14.31 -6.62 -1.46
N ALA A 93 14.36 -5.38 -1.04
CA ALA A 93 14.19 -4.24 -1.94
C ALA A 93 15.55 -3.80 -2.47
N ASP A 94 15.70 -3.72 -3.80
CA ASP A 94 16.92 -3.25 -4.43
C ASP A 94 16.59 -2.27 -5.54
N CYS A 95 17.62 -1.79 -6.25
CA CYS A 95 17.43 -0.76 -7.27
C CYS A 95 16.62 -1.26 -8.47
N ALA A 96 16.80 -2.53 -8.83
CA ALA A 96 16.03 -3.10 -9.94
C ALA A 96 14.55 -3.19 -9.58
N ALA A 97 14.25 -3.58 -8.34
CA ALA A 97 12.88 -3.64 -7.85
C ALA A 97 12.26 -2.24 -7.81
N ALA A 98 13.04 -1.24 -7.43
CA ALA A 98 12.53 0.13 -7.39
C ALA A 98 12.15 0.63 -8.78
N ARG A 99 12.94 0.30 -9.80
CA ARG A 99 12.59 0.66 -11.17
C ARG A 99 11.35 -0.06 -11.65
N SER A 100 11.21 -1.33 -11.30
CA SER A 100 10.00 -2.09 -11.65
C SER A 100 8.76 -1.48 -11.00
N ALA A 101 8.90 -0.98 -9.78
CA ALA A 101 7.81 -0.31 -9.11
C ALA A 101 7.35 0.93 -9.87
N GLU A 102 8.29 1.74 -10.34
CA GLU A 102 7.95 2.92 -11.13
C GLU A 102 7.26 2.56 -12.43
N GLN A 103 7.71 1.50 -13.08
CA GLN A 103 7.16 1.09 -14.35
C GLN A 103 5.70 0.67 -14.27
N VAL A 104 5.29 0.12 -13.13
CA VAL A 104 3.90 -0.29 -12.95
C VAL A 104 3.03 0.80 -12.33
N GLY A 105 3.59 1.99 -12.11
CA GLY A 105 2.81 3.10 -11.59
C GLY A 105 2.71 3.15 -10.08
N ALA A 106 3.52 2.37 -9.36
CA ALA A 106 3.55 2.45 -7.91
C ALA A 106 4.28 3.73 -7.48
N ARG A 107 3.92 4.24 -6.31
CA ARG A 107 4.53 5.44 -5.75
C ARG A 107 5.95 5.19 -5.27
N GLY A 108 6.27 3.96 -4.92
CA GLY A 108 7.61 3.58 -4.50
C GLY A 108 7.65 2.16 -4.01
N LEU A 109 8.85 1.72 -3.66
CA LEU A 109 9.08 0.40 -3.09
C LEU A 109 10.02 0.55 -1.91
N LEU A 110 9.63 0.02 -0.77
CA LEU A 110 10.41 0.12 0.45
C LEU A 110 10.62 -1.27 1.04
N PRO A 111 11.74 -1.46 1.76
CA PRO A 111 11.92 -2.71 2.51
C PRO A 111 10.94 -2.77 3.68
N LYS A 112 10.57 -3.99 4.06
CA LYS A 112 9.60 -4.19 5.13
C LYS A 112 10.04 -3.58 6.47
N GLU A 113 11.35 -3.50 6.72
CA GLU A 113 11.82 -2.91 7.95
C GLU A 113 11.59 -1.40 8.02
N GLN A 114 11.19 -0.77 6.92
CA GLN A 114 10.84 0.65 6.92
C GLN A 114 9.35 0.90 7.04
N LEU A 115 8.62 -0.05 7.57
CA LEU A 115 7.17 0.03 7.71
C LEU A 115 6.72 1.28 8.48
N SER A 116 7.46 1.71 9.49
CA SER A 116 7.06 2.87 10.29
C SER A 116 7.83 4.14 9.90
N SER A 117 8.45 4.17 8.72
CA SER A 117 9.29 5.29 8.32
C SER A 117 8.48 6.47 7.80
N GLN A 118 9.08 7.65 7.89
CA GLN A 118 8.48 8.85 7.29
C GLN A 118 8.36 8.73 5.78
N GLU A 119 9.26 7.99 5.16
CA GLU A 119 9.20 7.78 3.72
C GLU A 119 7.91 7.04 3.33
N LEU A 120 7.58 5.98 4.05
CA LEU A 120 6.34 5.25 3.77
C LEU A 120 5.13 6.15 3.98
N ARG A 121 5.13 6.90 5.07
CA ARG A 121 4.01 7.79 5.37
C ARG A 121 3.81 8.80 4.26
N ARG A 122 4.91 9.38 3.78
CA ARG A 122 4.84 10.38 2.71
C ARG A 122 4.31 9.78 1.42
N LEU A 123 4.77 8.58 1.06
CA LEU A 123 4.33 7.93 -0.17
C LEU A 123 2.85 7.59 -0.15
N LEU A 124 2.32 7.23 1.01
CA LEU A 124 0.91 6.92 1.13
C LEU A 124 0.02 8.17 1.15
N GLU A 125 0.53 9.26 1.71
CA GLU A 125 -0.27 10.47 1.93
C GLU A 125 -0.22 11.47 0.78
N ASN A 126 0.84 11.44 -0.01
CA ASN A 126 0.97 12.36 -1.12
C ASN A 126 0.28 11.79 -2.35
N GLY A 127 -0.83 12.34 -2.66
CA GLY A 127 -1.60 11.91 -3.80
C GLY A 127 -1.13 12.42 -5.13
#